data_fe85102b6edb2626557e9d12ed87ca3c
#
_entry.id   fe85102b6edb2626557e9d12ed87ca3c
#
_cell.length_a   1.000
_cell.length_b   1.000
_cell.length_c   1.000
_cell.angle_alpha   90.00
_cell.angle_beta   90.00
_cell.angle_gamma   90.00
#
_symmetry.space_group_name_H-M   'P 1'
#
loop_
_entity.id
_entity.type
_entity.pdbx_description
1 polymer ?
#
loop_
_entity_poly.entity_id
_entity_poly.type
_entity_poly.pdbx_seq_one_letter_code
_entity_poly.pdbx_strand_id
1 'polypeptide(L)'
;GAVASVTDMLQRMRELSVQAASDTNTSKDRSSLDLEYQALKAEIDRVFNNTQWNGENLLDGSHFGSTTSMQVGANASQTIALSLGTSAITSLGGTGNYGAHPSMAPLLTEVRAPVTNVALDATGTWTQRGLDLDGEAAGDQHGFSVSLSLDGNTLAVGAIQNAASGIHRGHARVYSWNGSAWQQLGSDIDGVSNYAYNGHSVNLSDDGQTLAVGALQPGGLGSTSVYTWDASNSQWVAKGAAISGIGADDRSGGSVKLSADGNTLAISANRGDGAAGVDSGYVRIFSWNGSAWVQRGINISGEAANDFSGSSISLSDDGNILAIGSAYNDGNGSNSGHARVYIWNGTSWNQLGNDIDGESADDYSYFVNLSLDGTTLAVGAPVAKDGSGNATGHTRVYKWDGSSWVQRGSDIDGDDSGDNSGWQVSLNDDGTVVTAVAPSHDNSIGHAKVYKWN
;
A
#
# COMPACT_ATOMS: atom_id res chain seq x y z
N GLY A 1 -24.32 17.19 -16.17
CA GLY A 1 -24.91 18.29 -15.43
C GLY A 1 -24.15 18.58 -14.13
N ALA A 2 -24.85 18.71 -13.02
CA ALA A 2 -24.31 19.18 -11.72
C ALA A 2 -23.00 18.50 -11.28
N VAL A 3 -22.92 17.17 -11.35
CA VAL A 3 -21.71 16.42 -10.95
C VAL A 3 -20.49 16.75 -11.83
N ALA A 4 -20.68 16.89 -13.15
CA ALA A 4 -19.59 17.29 -14.05
C ALA A 4 -19.08 18.70 -13.72
N SER A 5 -19.99 19.64 -13.44
CA SER A 5 -19.62 21.00 -13.04
C SER A 5 -18.86 21.02 -11.70
N VAL A 6 -19.23 20.16 -10.75
CA VAL A 6 -18.49 20.00 -9.48
C VAL A 6 -17.09 19.44 -9.74
N THR A 7 -16.95 18.47 -10.64
CA THR A 7 -15.62 17.91 -11.00
C THR A 7 -14.70 18.99 -11.57
N ASP A 8 -15.21 19.83 -12.47
CA ASP A 8 -14.43 20.93 -13.07
C ASP A 8 -13.99 21.97 -12.00
N MET A 9 -14.90 22.28 -11.07
CA MET A 9 -14.58 23.17 -9.96
C MET A 9 -13.52 22.60 -9.00
N LEU A 10 -13.59 21.30 -8.70
CA LEU A 10 -12.58 20.62 -7.88
C LEU A 10 -11.22 20.59 -8.56
N GLN A 11 -11.17 20.38 -9.88
CA GLN A 11 -9.91 20.46 -10.63
C GLN A 11 -9.31 21.86 -10.57
N ARG A 12 -10.15 22.90 -10.71
CA ARG A 12 -9.70 24.28 -10.58
C ARG A 12 -9.19 24.60 -9.17
N MET A 13 -9.86 24.13 -8.13
CA MET A 13 -9.39 24.28 -6.75
C MET A 13 -8.03 23.62 -6.54
N ARG A 14 -7.80 22.46 -7.19
CA ARG A 14 -6.48 21.82 -7.19
C ARG A 14 -5.39 22.68 -7.82
N GLU A 15 -5.66 23.24 -8.99
CA GLU A 15 -4.70 24.13 -9.67
C GLU A 15 -4.34 25.32 -8.78
N LEU A 16 -5.34 25.97 -8.16
CA LEU A 16 -5.13 27.08 -7.23
C LEU A 16 -4.27 26.68 -6.03
N SER A 17 -4.50 25.48 -5.48
CA SER A 17 -3.71 24.97 -4.36
C SER A 17 -2.26 24.72 -4.75
N VAL A 18 -2.00 24.13 -5.91
CA VAL A 18 -0.65 23.92 -6.45
C VAL A 18 0.04 25.27 -6.72
N GLN A 19 -0.69 26.21 -7.31
CA GLN A 19 -0.16 27.55 -7.55
C GLN A 19 0.18 28.27 -6.24
N ALA A 20 -0.68 28.19 -5.22
CA ALA A 20 -0.44 28.81 -3.92
C ALA A 20 0.78 28.23 -3.18
N ALA A 21 1.10 26.96 -3.44
CA ALA A 21 2.27 26.26 -2.86
C ALA A 21 3.61 26.72 -3.43
N SER A 22 3.64 27.48 -4.54
CA SER A 22 4.89 27.98 -5.10
C SER A 22 5.53 29.05 -4.20
N ASP A 23 6.83 28.88 -3.91
CA ASP A 23 7.61 29.82 -3.09
C ASP A 23 7.81 31.20 -3.75
N THR A 24 7.47 31.32 -5.04
CA THR A 24 7.52 32.60 -5.78
C THR A 24 6.32 33.52 -5.48
N ASN A 25 5.27 32.99 -4.84
CA ASN A 25 4.07 33.77 -4.51
C ASN A 25 4.25 34.59 -3.23
N THR A 26 3.89 35.85 -3.30
CA THR A 26 3.80 36.72 -2.10
C THR A 26 2.59 36.33 -1.24
N SER A 27 2.55 36.83 -0.01
CA SER A 27 1.37 36.66 0.87
C SER A 27 0.10 37.24 0.26
N LYS A 28 0.21 38.32 -0.51
CA LYS A 28 -0.91 38.95 -1.22
C LYS A 28 -1.41 38.07 -2.38
N ASP A 29 -0.49 37.44 -3.13
CA ASP A 29 -0.86 36.51 -4.21
C ASP A 29 -1.57 35.31 -3.65
N ARG A 30 -1.06 34.71 -2.57
CA ARG A 30 -1.71 33.58 -1.87
C ARG A 30 -3.10 33.95 -1.35
N SER A 31 -3.29 35.14 -0.80
CA SER A 31 -4.62 35.60 -0.37
C SER A 31 -5.61 35.71 -1.54
N SER A 32 -5.14 36.14 -2.71
CA SER A 32 -5.99 36.22 -3.91
C SER A 32 -6.39 34.86 -4.41
N LEU A 33 -5.47 33.91 -4.40
CA LEU A 33 -5.74 32.50 -4.74
C LEU A 33 -6.72 31.85 -3.75
N ASP A 34 -6.59 32.16 -2.45
CA ASP A 34 -7.51 31.67 -1.42
C ASP A 34 -8.93 32.21 -1.61
N LEU A 35 -9.09 33.48 -1.98
CA LEU A 35 -10.41 34.05 -2.29
C LEU A 35 -11.09 33.31 -3.44
N GLU A 36 -10.38 33.00 -4.51
CA GLU A 36 -10.92 32.21 -5.62
C GLU A 36 -11.27 30.79 -5.16
N TYR A 37 -10.41 30.16 -4.36
CA TYR A 37 -10.64 28.84 -3.78
C TYR A 37 -11.93 28.79 -2.93
N GLN A 38 -12.13 29.77 -2.04
CA GLN A 38 -13.33 29.85 -1.19
C GLN A 38 -14.59 30.14 -1.99
N ALA A 39 -14.50 30.90 -3.09
CA ALA A 39 -15.62 31.14 -3.99
C ALA A 39 -16.05 29.84 -4.72
N LEU A 40 -15.10 29.03 -5.20
CA LEU A 40 -15.39 27.74 -5.80
C LEU A 40 -16.00 26.78 -4.80
N LYS A 41 -15.50 26.76 -3.56
CA LYS A 41 -16.07 25.94 -2.47
C LYS A 41 -17.54 26.32 -2.21
N ALA A 42 -17.85 27.61 -2.09
CA ALA A 42 -19.21 28.08 -1.88
C ALA A 42 -20.14 27.74 -3.06
N GLU A 43 -19.61 27.75 -4.29
CA GLU A 43 -20.39 27.36 -5.47
C GLU A 43 -20.66 25.84 -5.50
N ILE A 44 -19.72 25.02 -5.09
CA ILE A 44 -19.91 23.57 -4.94
C ILE A 44 -21.01 23.32 -3.90
N ASP A 45 -20.95 23.95 -2.73
CA ASP A 45 -21.98 23.83 -1.69
C ASP A 45 -23.36 24.25 -2.24
N ARG A 46 -23.41 25.33 -3.04
CA ARG A 46 -24.65 25.77 -3.70
C ARG A 46 -25.17 24.73 -4.67
N VAL A 47 -24.33 24.09 -5.47
CA VAL A 47 -24.72 23.05 -6.41
C VAL A 47 -25.28 21.83 -5.66
N PHE A 48 -24.66 21.41 -4.57
CA PHE A 48 -25.14 20.30 -3.76
C PHE A 48 -26.50 20.58 -3.13
N ASN A 49 -26.70 21.78 -2.56
CA ASN A 49 -27.92 22.12 -1.87
C ASN A 49 -29.11 22.42 -2.81
N ASN A 50 -28.84 22.81 -4.07
CA ASN A 50 -29.88 23.24 -5.01
C ASN A 50 -30.10 22.28 -6.17
N THR A 51 -29.37 21.16 -6.27
CA THR A 51 -29.61 20.18 -7.33
C THR A 51 -30.84 19.34 -7.01
N GLN A 52 -31.92 19.59 -7.73
CA GLN A 52 -33.21 18.95 -7.50
C GLN A 52 -33.63 18.12 -8.70
N TRP A 53 -34.39 17.08 -8.43
CA TRP A 53 -35.16 16.29 -9.40
C TRP A 53 -36.59 16.16 -8.88
N ASN A 54 -37.54 16.60 -9.67
CA ASN A 54 -38.95 16.52 -9.35
C ASN A 54 -39.36 17.17 -8.01
N GLY A 55 -38.63 18.24 -7.62
CA GLY A 55 -38.85 18.98 -6.36
C GLY A 55 -38.10 18.45 -5.15
N GLU A 56 -37.34 17.34 -5.28
CA GLU A 56 -36.54 16.75 -4.23
C GLU A 56 -35.06 17.03 -4.47
N ASN A 57 -34.32 17.43 -3.41
CA ASN A 57 -32.89 17.65 -3.48
C ASN A 57 -32.15 16.30 -3.61
N LEU A 58 -31.23 16.20 -4.57
CA LEU A 58 -30.54 14.95 -4.86
C LEU A 58 -29.18 14.83 -4.19
N LEU A 59 -28.53 15.94 -3.85
CA LEU A 59 -27.11 15.97 -3.43
C LEU A 59 -26.89 16.60 -2.05
N ASP A 60 -27.92 17.05 -1.36
CA ASP A 60 -27.84 17.73 -0.05
C ASP A 60 -27.67 16.77 1.16
N GLY A 61 -27.63 15.47 0.93
CA GLY A 61 -27.52 14.46 1.96
C GLY A 61 -28.86 14.01 2.58
N SER A 62 -29.97 14.62 2.25
CA SER A 62 -31.30 14.28 2.81
C SER A 62 -31.81 12.91 2.36
N HIS A 63 -31.34 12.43 1.21
CA HIS A 63 -31.70 11.13 0.62
C HIS A 63 -30.59 10.09 0.70
N PHE A 64 -29.50 10.38 1.41
CA PHE A 64 -28.37 9.45 1.55
C PHE A 64 -28.63 8.39 2.63
N GLY A 65 -28.33 7.14 2.26
CA GLY A 65 -28.60 5.97 3.12
C GLY A 65 -29.95 5.32 2.92
N SER A 66 -30.81 5.86 2.05
CA SER A 66 -32.04 5.22 1.57
C SER A 66 -31.96 4.96 0.06
N THR A 67 -32.41 3.79 -0.36
CA THR A 67 -32.54 3.47 -1.78
C THR A 67 -33.74 4.22 -2.34
N THR A 68 -33.52 5.24 -3.19
CA THR A 68 -34.61 5.91 -3.90
C THR A 68 -34.98 5.09 -5.14
N SER A 69 -36.20 4.54 -5.17
CA SER A 69 -36.70 3.80 -6.31
C SER A 69 -37.38 4.76 -7.30
N MET A 70 -36.83 4.85 -8.51
CA MET A 70 -37.40 5.65 -9.59
C MET A 70 -38.24 4.78 -10.52
N GLN A 71 -39.50 5.11 -10.71
CA GLN A 71 -40.36 4.44 -11.70
C GLN A 71 -39.91 4.81 -13.11
N VAL A 72 -39.41 3.84 -13.88
CA VAL A 72 -38.87 4.06 -15.25
C VAL A 72 -39.71 3.44 -16.35
N GLY A 73 -40.78 2.74 -16.00
CA GLY A 73 -41.68 2.11 -16.95
C GLY A 73 -43.17 2.41 -16.66
N ALA A 74 -44.04 2.11 -17.61
CA ALA A 74 -45.48 2.37 -17.53
C ALA A 74 -46.24 1.42 -16.57
N ASN A 75 -45.59 0.31 -16.14
CA ASN A 75 -46.23 -0.66 -15.26
C ASN A 75 -45.67 -0.57 -13.84
N ALA A 76 -46.50 -0.86 -12.83
CA ALA A 76 -46.07 -0.91 -11.43
C ALA A 76 -44.91 -1.89 -11.25
N SER A 77 -43.93 -1.51 -10.42
CA SER A 77 -42.69 -2.26 -10.14
C SER A 77 -41.58 -2.19 -11.20
N GLN A 78 -41.72 -1.41 -12.24
CA GLN A 78 -40.63 -1.11 -13.18
C GLN A 78 -39.77 0.06 -12.63
N THR A 79 -39.00 -0.22 -11.58
CA THR A 79 -38.21 0.80 -10.89
C THR A 79 -36.71 0.55 -11.05
N ILE A 80 -35.92 1.62 -11.12
CA ILE A 80 -34.47 1.61 -10.93
C ILE A 80 -34.21 2.12 -9.53
N ALA A 81 -33.42 1.36 -8.76
CA ALA A 81 -32.91 1.78 -7.47
C ALA A 81 -31.69 2.68 -7.67
N LEU A 82 -31.76 3.93 -7.22
CA LEU A 82 -30.62 4.86 -7.19
C LEU A 82 -30.13 4.98 -5.77
N SER A 83 -28.89 4.59 -5.53
CA SER A 83 -28.19 4.81 -4.27
C SER A 83 -27.13 5.88 -4.48
N LEU A 84 -27.25 7.01 -3.78
CA LEU A 84 -26.28 8.11 -3.82
C LEU A 84 -25.52 8.12 -2.49
N GLY A 85 -24.19 8.08 -2.54
CA GLY A 85 -23.35 8.20 -1.35
C GLY A 85 -23.29 9.65 -0.82
N THR A 86 -23.07 9.84 0.47
CA THR A 86 -22.96 11.17 1.10
C THR A 86 -21.70 11.88 0.63
N SER A 87 -21.83 13.08 0.05
CA SER A 87 -20.70 13.97 -0.26
C SER A 87 -20.80 15.23 0.58
N ALA A 88 -20.26 15.21 1.80
CA ALA A 88 -20.16 16.41 2.62
C ALA A 88 -18.80 17.07 2.45
N ILE A 89 -18.77 18.32 1.96
CA ILE A 89 -17.53 19.10 1.79
C ILE A 89 -17.05 19.74 3.13
N THR A 90 -17.65 19.38 4.24
CA THR A 90 -17.29 19.93 5.56
C THR A 90 -15.84 19.68 5.99
N SER A 91 -15.14 18.74 5.31
CA SER A 91 -13.71 18.45 5.53
C SER A 91 -12.76 19.16 4.56
N LEU A 92 -13.26 19.90 3.58
CA LEU A 92 -12.43 20.67 2.64
C LEU A 92 -12.08 22.04 3.23
N GLY A 93 -10.92 22.14 3.84
CA GLY A 93 -10.30 23.41 4.25
C GLY A 93 -10.51 23.76 5.70
N GLY A 94 -9.46 23.58 6.48
CA GLY A 94 -9.36 24.15 7.81
C GLY A 94 -9.35 25.68 7.76
N THR A 95 -9.90 26.30 8.78
CA THR A 95 -9.69 27.73 9.08
C THR A 95 -8.22 27.88 9.47
N GLY A 96 -7.34 28.11 8.49
CA GLY A 96 -5.90 28.20 8.71
C GLY A 96 -5.48 29.57 9.18
N ASN A 97 -4.77 29.60 10.27
CA ASN A 97 -3.92 30.71 10.67
C ASN A 97 -2.58 30.55 9.93
N TYR A 98 -2.31 31.36 8.90
CA TYR A 98 -1.13 31.25 8.03
C TYR A 98 0.15 31.78 8.71
N GLY A 99 0.61 31.12 9.75
CA GLY A 99 1.81 31.50 10.50
C GLY A 99 2.88 30.42 10.65
N ALA A 100 2.62 29.19 10.23
CA ALA A 100 3.60 28.11 10.19
C ALA A 100 3.34 27.28 8.93
N HIS A 101 4.38 26.87 8.22
CA HIS A 101 4.26 25.94 7.09
C HIS A 101 3.35 24.78 7.46
N PRO A 102 2.10 24.70 7.00
CA PRO A 102 1.40 23.44 7.02
C PRO A 102 2.02 22.63 5.89
N SER A 103 2.57 21.46 6.21
CA SER A 103 2.69 20.41 5.21
C SER A 103 1.32 20.30 4.55
N MET A 104 1.22 20.75 3.31
CA MET A 104 0.01 20.54 2.52
C MET A 104 -0.03 19.04 2.27
N ALA A 105 -0.71 18.31 3.15
CA ALA A 105 -1.17 16.97 2.84
C ALA A 105 -1.93 17.09 1.53
N PRO A 106 -1.62 16.25 0.52
CA PRO A 106 -2.23 16.39 -0.78
C PRO A 106 -3.74 16.29 -0.65
N LEU A 107 -4.44 17.35 -1.04
CA LEU A 107 -5.89 17.40 -1.25
C LEU A 107 -6.26 16.59 -2.48
N LEU A 108 -5.90 15.32 -2.48
CA LEU A 108 -6.31 14.33 -3.47
C LEU A 108 -6.22 12.94 -2.85
N THR A 109 -6.96 12.73 -1.80
CA THR A 109 -7.70 11.50 -1.79
C THR A 109 -8.78 11.66 -2.86
N GLU A 110 -8.80 10.82 -3.89
CA GLU A 110 -10.05 10.54 -4.57
C GLU A 110 -11.15 10.57 -3.53
N VAL A 111 -12.33 11.11 -3.88
CA VAL A 111 -13.51 10.97 -3.04
C VAL A 111 -13.84 9.48 -3.06
N ARG A 112 -13.06 8.70 -2.33
CA ARG A 112 -13.48 7.38 -1.91
C ARG A 112 -14.70 7.64 -1.03
N ALA A 113 -15.83 7.14 -1.44
CA ALA A 113 -16.96 7.03 -0.54
C ALA A 113 -16.40 6.51 0.79
N PRO A 114 -16.64 7.19 1.91
CA PRO A 114 -16.20 6.64 3.17
C PRO A 114 -16.74 5.23 3.20
N VAL A 115 -15.88 4.25 3.37
CA VAL A 115 -16.32 2.90 3.70
C VAL A 115 -17.05 3.10 5.01
N THR A 116 -18.37 3.28 4.91
CA THR A 116 -19.23 3.30 6.08
C THR A 116 -18.84 2.08 6.85
N ASN A 117 -18.47 2.26 8.12
CA ASN A 117 -18.19 1.17 9.04
C ASN A 117 -19.08 -0.01 8.67
N VAL A 118 -18.57 -0.94 7.91
CA VAL A 118 -19.16 -2.25 7.82
C VAL A 118 -18.99 -2.75 9.23
N ALA A 119 -20.05 -2.63 10.02
CA ALA A 119 -20.12 -3.38 11.25
C ALA A 119 -19.70 -4.78 10.83
N LEU A 120 -18.58 -5.29 11.37
CA LEU A 120 -18.17 -6.66 11.12
C LEU A 120 -19.41 -7.48 11.44
N ASP A 121 -20.11 -7.94 10.40
CA ASP A 121 -21.27 -8.81 10.58
C ASP A 121 -20.69 -10.13 11.10
N ALA A 122 -20.66 -10.25 12.42
CA ALA A 122 -20.18 -11.46 13.10
C ALA A 122 -21.03 -12.69 12.72
N THR A 123 -22.09 -12.50 11.95
CA THR A 123 -22.98 -13.57 11.45
C THR A 123 -22.62 -13.99 10.03
N GLY A 124 -21.75 -13.25 9.32
CA GLY A 124 -21.26 -13.59 8.00
C GLY A 124 -20.33 -14.80 8.01
N THR A 125 -20.36 -15.59 6.95
CA THR A 125 -19.41 -16.69 6.72
C THR A 125 -18.48 -16.33 5.57
N TRP A 126 -17.19 -16.64 5.72
CA TRP A 126 -16.26 -16.57 4.58
C TRP A 126 -16.61 -17.67 3.59
N THR A 127 -16.87 -17.29 2.35
CA THR A 127 -17.12 -18.23 1.26
C THR A 127 -15.98 -18.11 0.26
N GLN A 128 -15.40 -19.25 -0.11
CA GLN A 128 -14.35 -19.28 -1.12
C GLN A 128 -14.88 -18.69 -2.45
N ARG A 129 -14.10 -17.80 -3.03
CA ARG A 129 -14.42 -17.15 -4.29
C ARG A 129 -13.78 -17.90 -5.46
N GLY A 130 -14.52 -18.81 -6.06
CA GLY A 130 -14.05 -19.67 -7.14
C GLY A 130 -13.39 -20.96 -6.64
N LEU A 131 -12.63 -21.60 -7.52
CA LEU A 131 -11.84 -22.81 -7.22
C LEU A 131 -10.43 -22.42 -6.79
N ASP A 132 -9.69 -23.40 -6.28
CA ASP A 132 -8.26 -23.25 -6.00
C ASP A 132 -7.49 -22.86 -7.27
N LEU A 133 -6.44 -22.08 -7.09
CA LEU A 133 -5.52 -21.69 -8.15
C LEU A 133 -4.20 -22.46 -7.94
N ASP A 134 -4.13 -23.62 -8.53
CA ASP A 134 -3.01 -24.54 -8.37
C ASP A 134 -1.80 -24.15 -9.23
N GLY A 135 -0.58 -24.52 -8.77
CA GLY A 135 0.63 -24.49 -9.57
C GLY A 135 0.57 -25.51 -10.72
N GLU A 136 1.45 -25.38 -11.70
CA GLU A 136 1.50 -26.27 -12.87
C GLU A 136 2.07 -27.64 -12.54
N ALA A 137 3.03 -27.68 -11.61
CA ALA A 137 3.71 -28.89 -11.21
C ALA A 137 4.06 -28.91 -9.73
N ALA A 138 4.28 -30.12 -9.21
CA ALA A 138 4.76 -30.28 -7.85
C ALA A 138 6.13 -29.60 -7.66
N GLY A 139 6.26 -28.81 -6.61
CA GLY A 139 7.48 -28.10 -6.27
C GLY A 139 7.57 -26.68 -6.84
N ASP A 140 6.62 -26.21 -7.66
CA ASP A 140 6.61 -24.85 -8.23
C ASP A 140 6.53 -23.76 -7.17
N GLN A 141 6.03 -24.07 -5.99
CA GLN A 141 5.77 -23.11 -4.91
C GLN A 141 4.84 -21.97 -5.38
N HIS A 142 3.78 -22.32 -6.11
CA HIS A 142 2.73 -21.35 -6.48
C HIS A 142 2.06 -20.81 -5.21
N GLY A 143 1.89 -19.50 -5.12
CA GLY A 143 1.42 -18.85 -3.90
C GLY A 143 2.55 -18.34 -2.98
N PHE A 144 3.83 -18.45 -3.39
CA PHE A 144 4.95 -17.91 -2.59
C PHE A 144 4.79 -16.41 -2.31
N SER A 145 4.30 -15.66 -3.27
CA SER A 145 3.91 -14.27 -3.12
C SER A 145 2.56 -14.03 -3.78
N VAL A 146 1.76 -13.15 -3.21
CA VAL A 146 0.43 -12.79 -3.72
C VAL A 146 0.19 -11.29 -3.61
N SER A 147 -0.59 -10.75 -4.53
CA SER A 147 -1.06 -9.37 -4.46
C SER A 147 -2.44 -9.27 -5.10
N LEU A 148 -3.36 -8.60 -4.43
CA LEU A 148 -4.72 -8.38 -4.88
C LEU A 148 -4.92 -6.91 -5.23
N SER A 149 -5.66 -6.62 -6.31
CA SER A 149 -6.11 -5.25 -6.60
C SER A 149 -7.07 -4.75 -5.53
N LEU A 150 -7.24 -3.45 -5.42
CA LEU A 150 -8.08 -2.84 -4.38
C LEU A 150 -9.53 -3.31 -4.43
N ASP A 151 -10.09 -3.52 -5.62
CA ASP A 151 -11.45 -4.03 -5.82
C ASP A 151 -11.57 -5.55 -5.62
N GLY A 152 -10.44 -6.24 -5.38
CA GLY A 152 -10.39 -7.69 -5.21
C GLY A 152 -10.71 -8.50 -6.47
N ASN A 153 -10.64 -7.91 -7.67
CA ASN A 153 -10.96 -8.59 -8.92
C ASN A 153 -9.74 -9.00 -9.76
N THR A 154 -8.54 -8.52 -9.41
CA THR A 154 -7.30 -8.93 -10.05
C THR A 154 -6.34 -9.48 -9.00
N LEU A 155 -5.78 -10.66 -9.22
CA LEU A 155 -4.87 -11.36 -8.31
C LEU A 155 -3.58 -11.71 -9.05
N ALA A 156 -2.44 -11.29 -8.53
CA ALA A 156 -1.12 -11.76 -8.97
C ALA A 156 -0.58 -12.80 -8.00
N VAL A 157 0.04 -13.85 -8.55
CA VAL A 157 0.60 -14.97 -7.78
C VAL A 157 1.99 -15.30 -8.32
N GLY A 158 2.98 -15.41 -7.44
CA GLY A 158 4.34 -15.85 -7.76
C GLY A 158 4.55 -17.34 -7.51
N ALA A 159 5.31 -17.99 -8.38
CA ALA A 159 5.72 -19.40 -8.31
C ALA A 159 7.24 -19.48 -8.53
N ILE A 160 8.02 -19.35 -7.47
CA ILE A 160 9.47 -19.06 -7.55
C ILE A 160 10.31 -20.23 -8.06
N GLN A 161 9.84 -21.46 -7.93
CA GLN A 161 10.56 -22.66 -8.38
C GLN A 161 9.99 -23.26 -9.65
N ASN A 162 9.02 -22.60 -10.31
CA ASN A 162 8.51 -23.09 -11.58
C ASN A 162 9.65 -23.29 -12.58
N ALA A 163 9.63 -24.47 -13.21
CA ALA A 163 10.69 -24.94 -14.10
C ALA A 163 10.23 -25.14 -15.55
N ALA A 164 9.03 -24.69 -15.93
CA ALA A 164 8.48 -24.87 -17.27
C ALA A 164 9.37 -24.30 -18.37
N SER A 165 10.05 -23.19 -18.09
CA SER A 165 10.97 -22.52 -19.03
C SER A 165 12.46 -22.71 -18.69
N GLY A 166 12.81 -23.44 -17.59
CA GLY A 166 14.19 -23.71 -17.14
C GLY A 166 14.29 -23.88 -15.63
N ILE A 167 15.47 -24.22 -15.10
CA ILE A 167 15.65 -24.58 -13.68
C ILE A 167 15.38 -23.38 -12.76
N HIS A 168 14.36 -23.47 -11.91
CA HIS A 168 13.97 -22.47 -10.93
C HIS A 168 13.94 -21.04 -11.52
N ARG A 169 13.45 -20.91 -12.75
CA ARG A 169 13.30 -19.59 -13.36
C ARG A 169 12.22 -18.79 -12.65
N GLY A 170 11.23 -19.49 -12.14
CA GLY A 170 10.05 -18.90 -11.54
C GLY A 170 9.17 -18.15 -12.55
N HIS A 171 7.95 -17.88 -12.16
CA HIS A 171 7.04 -17.02 -12.92
C HIS A 171 6.11 -16.23 -12.00
N ALA A 172 5.46 -15.22 -12.54
CA ALA A 172 4.27 -14.60 -12.00
C ALA A 172 3.08 -14.85 -12.92
N ARG A 173 1.92 -15.18 -12.35
CA ARG A 173 0.63 -15.29 -13.04
C ARG A 173 -0.33 -14.26 -12.51
N VAL A 174 -1.15 -13.71 -13.40
CA VAL A 174 -2.23 -12.82 -13.02
C VAL A 174 -3.55 -13.45 -13.38
N TYR A 175 -4.52 -13.30 -12.51
CA TYR A 175 -5.87 -13.80 -12.69
C TYR A 175 -6.88 -12.67 -12.54
N SER A 176 -7.95 -12.70 -13.31
CA SER A 176 -9.09 -11.79 -13.17
C SER A 176 -10.36 -12.55 -12.82
N TRP A 177 -11.19 -11.94 -11.99
CA TRP A 177 -12.49 -12.48 -11.62
C TRP A 177 -13.56 -12.06 -12.62
N ASN A 178 -14.20 -13.01 -13.28
CA ASN A 178 -15.22 -12.74 -14.29
C ASN A 178 -16.66 -12.70 -13.74
N GLY A 179 -16.84 -12.69 -12.43
CA GLY A 179 -18.13 -12.77 -11.74
C GLY A 179 -18.51 -14.19 -11.27
N SER A 180 -17.84 -15.25 -11.78
CA SER A 180 -18.10 -16.65 -11.42
C SER A 180 -16.86 -17.49 -11.18
N ALA A 181 -15.74 -17.16 -11.81
CA ALA A 181 -14.48 -17.89 -11.71
C ALA A 181 -13.29 -16.94 -11.90
N TRP A 182 -12.14 -17.34 -11.36
CA TRP A 182 -10.86 -16.76 -11.67
C TRP A 182 -10.39 -17.29 -13.03
N GLN A 183 -10.00 -16.38 -13.90
CA GLN A 183 -9.43 -16.70 -15.21
C GLN A 183 -8.06 -16.07 -15.33
N GLN A 184 -7.11 -16.82 -15.88
CA GLN A 184 -5.78 -16.28 -16.13
C GLN A 184 -5.86 -15.07 -17.08
N LEU A 185 -5.21 -14.00 -16.70
CA LEU A 185 -5.16 -12.73 -17.42
C LEU A 185 -3.81 -12.61 -18.15
N GLY A 186 -3.80 -12.96 -19.42
CA GLY A 186 -2.58 -13.01 -20.24
C GLY A 186 -1.77 -14.28 -20.04
N SER A 187 -0.54 -14.29 -20.59
CA SER A 187 0.40 -15.40 -20.47
C SER A 187 1.23 -15.29 -19.19
N ASP A 188 1.92 -16.37 -18.84
CA ASP A 188 2.88 -16.36 -17.72
C ASP A 188 3.97 -15.32 -17.93
N ILE A 189 4.40 -14.73 -16.86
CA ILE A 189 5.52 -13.79 -16.83
C ILE A 189 6.73 -14.56 -16.27
N ASP A 190 7.45 -15.21 -17.18
CA ASP A 190 8.57 -16.09 -16.85
C ASP A 190 9.85 -15.33 -16.47
N GLY A 191 10.64 -15.95 -15.59
CA GLY A 191 11.99 -15.50 -15.32
C GLY A 191 12.90 -15.64 -16.56
N VAL A 192 13.83 -14.69 -16.71
CA VAL A 192 14.69 -14.61 -17.92
C VAL A 192 15.87 -15.57 -17.90
N SER A 193 16.26 -16.13 -16.74
CA SER A 193 17.42 -17.01 -16.58
C SER A 193 17.15 -18.10 -15.58
N ASN A 194 17.95 -19.19 -15.65
CA ASN A 194 17.92 -20.20 -14.60
C ASN A 194 18.25 -19.59 -13.24
N TYR A 195 17.59 -20.05 -12.20
CA TYR A 195 17.72 -19.55 -10.82
C TYR A 195 17.36 -18.07 -10.67
N ALA A 196 16.52 -17.52 -11.55
CA ALA A 196 16.03 -16.15 -11.41
C ALA A 196 15.07 -15.99 -10.23
N TYR A 197 14.34 -17.05 -9.89
CA TYR A 197 13.28 -17.03 -8.86
C TYR A 197 12.29 -15.90 -9.10
N ASN A 198 11.88 -15.69 -10.35
CA ASN A 198 10.90 -14.68 -10.73
C ASN A 198 9.57 -14.93 -10.01
N GLY A 199 8.91 -13.87 -9.57
CA GLY A 199 7.73 -14.01 -8.70
C GLY A 199 8.08 -14.18 -7.21
N HIS A 200 9.35 -13.92 -6.80
CA HIS A 200 9.72 -13.89 -5.38
C HIS A 200 8.89 -12.84 -4.62
N SER A 201 8.66 -11.71 -5.23
CA SER A 201 7.70 -10.72 -4.77
C SER A 201 6.86 -10.23 -5.95
N VAL A 202 5.58 -10.04 -5.72
CA VAL A 202 4.65 -9.45 -6.67
C VAL A 202 3.84 -8.36 -6.00
N ASN A 203 3.53 -7.28 -6.73
CA ASN A 203 2.66 -6.24 -6.24
C ASN A 203 1.88 -5.60 -7.39
N LEU A 204 0.56 -5.52 -7.25
CA LEU A 204 -0.36 -4.86 -8.18
C LEU A 204 -0.60 -3.41 -7.74
N SER A 205 -0.82 -2.52 -8.72
CA SER A 205 -1.49 -1.24 -8.48
C SER A 205 -2.94 -1.45 -8.05
N ASP A 206 -3.57 -0.44 -7.47
CA ASP A 206 -4.94 -0.53 -6.97
C ASP A 206 -5.96 -0.92 -8.05
N ASP A 207 -5.77 -0.41 -9.27
CA ASP A 207 -6.61 -0.73 -10.42
C ASP A 207 -6.33 -2.12 -11.05
N GLY A 208 -5.31 -2.83 -10.55
CA GLY A 208 -4.88 -4.12 -11.07
C GLY A 208 -4.27 -4.07 -12.48
N GLN A 209 -3.95 -2.87 -13.01
CA GLN A 209 -3.44 -2.71 -14.38
C GLN A 209 -1.91 -2.60 -14.48
N THR A 210 -1.22 -2.40 -13.35
CA THR A 210 0.24 -2.39 -13.28
C THR A 210 0.71 -3.46 -12.30
N LEU A 211 1.71 -4.24 -12.71
CA LEU A 211 2.28 -5.33 -11.91
C LEU A 211 3.79 -5.16 -11.81
N ALA A 212 4.33 -5.14 -10.59
CA ALA A 212 5.75 -5.31 -10.32
C ALA A 212 6.07 -6.76 -9.96
N VAL A 213 7.14 -7.29 -10.51
CA VAL A 213 7.63 -8.66 -10.26
C VAL A 213 9.11 -8.62 -9.91
N GLY A 214 9.45 -9.11 -8.72
CA GLY A 214 10.82 -9.27 -8.27
C GLY A 214 11.39 -10.64 -8.61
N ALA A 215 12.65 -10.66 -9.03
CA ALA A 215 13.45 -11.83 -9.34
C ALA A 215 14.74 -11.80 -8.51
N LEU A 216 14.83 -12.64 -7.49
CA LEU A 216 15.87 -12.55 -6.45
C LEU A 216 17.28 -12.89 -6.95
N GLN A 217 17.41 -13.84 -7.86
CA GLN A 217 18.66 -14.33 -8.50
C GLN A 217 19.85 -14.45 -7.52
N PRO A 218 19.87 -15.46 -6.62
CA PRO A 218 20.98 -15.66 -5.70
C PRO A 218 22.32 -15.75 -6.42
N GLY A 219 23.36 -15.06 -5.90
CA GLY A 219 24.68 -14.93 -6.53
C GLY A 219 24.71 -13.97 -7.73
N GLY A 220 23.57 -13.43 -8.15
CA GLY A 220 23.45 -12.40 -9.18
C GLY A 220 23.00 -11.06 -8.60
N LEU A 221 22.66 -10.12 -9.49
CA LEU A 221 22.25 -8.77 -9.07
C LEU A 221 20.82 -8.76 -8.48
N GLY A 222 19.97 -9.72 -8.84
CA GLY A 222 18.53 -9.59 -8.70
C GLY A 222 17.94 -8.53 -9.64
N SER A 223 16.64 -8.51 -9.81
CA SER A 223 16.00 -7.50 -10.67
C SER A 223 14.52 -7.35 -10.36
N THR A 224 13.94 -6.25 -10.79
CA THR A 224 12.50 -6.01 -10.78
C THR A 224 12.04 -5.60 -12.17
N SER A 225 11.02 -6.25 -12.67
CA SER A 225 10.34 -5.89 -13.91
C SER A 225 8.95 -5.36 -13.58
N VAL A 226 8.52 -4.34 -14.32
CA VAL A 226 7.16 -3.80 -14.19
C VAL A 226 6.43 -3.99 -15.51
N TYR A 227 5.16 -4.34 -15.43
CA TYR A 227 4.30 -4.61 -16.58
C TYR A 227 3.03 -3.79 -16.48
N THR A 228 2.45 -3.45 -17.62
CA THR A 228 1.12 -2.86 -17.74
C THR A 228 0.24 -3.77 -18.58
N TRP A 229 -1.02 -3.90 -18.20
CA TRP A 229 -1.98 -4.68 -18.97
C TRP A 229 -2.37 -3.97 -20.26
N ASP A 230 -2.16 -4.63 -21.40
CA ASP A 230 -2.66 -4.20 -22.71
C ASP A 230 -3.93 -4.99 -23.04
N ALA A 231 -5.08 -4.39 -22.77
CA ALA A 231 -6.37 -5.01 -23.03
C ALA A 231 -6.62 -5.25 -24.53
N SER A 232 -6.00 -4.47 -25.42
CA SER A 232 -6.18 -4.60 -26.88
C SER A 232 -5.56 -5.88 -27.42
N ASN A 233 -4.43 -6.29 -26.84
CA ASN A 233 -3.69 -7.49 -27.24
C ASN A 233 -3.80 -8.62 -26.20
N SER A 234 -4.53 -8.41 -25.09
CA SER A 234 -4.69 -9.35 -23.99
C SER A 234 -3.36 -9.88 -23.45
N GLN A 235 -2.42 -8.98 -23.19
CA GLN A 235 -1.08 -9.32 -22.73
C GLN A 235 -0.51 -8.33 -21.72
N TRP A 236 0.39 -8.79 -20.88
CA TRP A 236 1.21 -7.94 -20.03
C TRP A 236 2.41 -7.43 -20.82
N VAL A 237 2.53 -6.11 -20.94
CA VAL A 237 3.61 -5.45 -21.67
C VAL A 237 4.56 -4.78 -20.68
N ALA A 238 5.88 -4.93 -20.91
CA ALA A 238 6.86 -4.31 -20.03
C ALA A 238 6.70 -2.79 -19.96
N LYS A 239 6.58 -2.26 -18.76
CA LYS A 239 6.56 -0.83 -18.45
C LYS A 239 8.00 -0.36 -18.20
N GLY A 240 8.73 -0.13 -19.27
CA GLY A 240 10.15 0.24 -19.26
C GLY A 240 11.09 -0.95 -19.14
N ALA A 241 12.38 -0.67 -18.96
CA ALA A 241 13.41 -1.69 -18.78
C ALA A 241 13.38 -2.27 -17.35
N ALA A 242 13.80 -3.53 -17.23
CA ALA A 242 13.99 -4.14 -15.91
C ALA A 242 15.06 -3.38 -15.11
N ILE A 243 14.80 -3.25 -13.80
CA ILE A 243 15.68 -2.54 -12.86
C ILE A 243 16.53 -3.57 -12.12
N SER A 244 17.81 -3.65 -12.45
CA SER A 244 18.75 -4.57 -11.81
C SER A 244 19.27 -4.03 -10.48
N GLY A 245 19.69 -4.93 -9.59
CA GLY A 245 20.51 -4.61 -8.42
C GLY A 245 21.84 -3.94 -8.81
N ILE A 246 22.57 -3.46 -7.82
CA ILE A 246 23.83 -2.75 -8.01
C ILE A 246 25.01 -3.73 -7.85
N GLY A 247 24.99 -4.54 -6.82
CA GLY A 247 26.02 -5.52 -6.49
C GLY A 247 25.53 -6.98 -6.65
N ALA A 248 26.49 -7.89 -6.78
CA ALA A 248 26.18 -9.31 -6.79
C ALA A 248 25.69 -9.75 -5.39
N ASP A 249 24.71 -10.64 -5.35
CA ASP A 249 24.05 -11.14 -4.15
C ASP A 249 23.26 -10.09 -3.33
N ASP A 250 23.05 -8.89 -3.88
CA ASP A 250 22.23 -7.84 -3.26
C ASP A 250 20.81 -8.30 -2.97
N ARG A 251 20.34 -9.33 -3.68
CA ARG A 251 18.95 -9.80 -3.64
C ARG A 251 17.92 -8.70 -3.98
N SER A 252 18.29 -7.82 -4.94
CA SER A 252 17.38 -6.76 -5.39
C SER A 252 16.10 -7.36 -5.98
N GLY A 253 14.95 -6.86 -5.57
CA GLY A 253 13.65 -7.44 -5.89
C GLY A 253 13.13 -8.44 -4.86
N GLY A 254 13.81 -8.59 -3.71
CA GLY A 254 13.34 -9.42 -2.58
C GLY A 254 11.99 -8.98 -2.04
N SER A 255 11.74 -7.67 -2.00
CA SER A 255 10.43 -7.06 -1.75
C SER A 255 10.22 -5.90 -2.72
N VAL A 256 9.02 -5.81 -3.30
CA VAL A 256 8.62 -4.72 -4.20
C VAL A 256 7.28 -4.16 -3.77
N LYS A 257 7.11 -2.83 -3.90
CA LYS A 257 5.85 -2.13 -3.63
C LYS A 257 5.61 -1.07 -4.69
N LEU A 258 4.38 -1.02 -5.21
CA LEU A 258 3.88 0.03 -6.09
C LEU A 258 3.00 1.01 -5.30
N SER A 259 2.97 2.27 -5.72
CA SER A 259 1.90 3.20 -5.37
C SER A 259 0.57 2.76 -5.99
N ALA A 260 -0.54 3.29 -5.49
CA ALA A 260 -1.89 3.01 -5.99
C ALA A 260 -2.03 3.17 -7.51
N ASP A 261 -1.42 4.21 -8.07
CA ASP A 261 -1.43 4.52 -9.51
C ASP A 261 -0.39 3.73 -10.32
N GLY A 262 0.42 2.87 -9.69
CA GLY A 262 1.47 2.09 -10.33
C GLY A 262 2.61 2.92 -10.94
N ASN A 263 2.82 4.18 -10.51
CA ASN A 263 3.85 5.08 -11.07
C ASN A 263 5.02 5.36 -10.11
N THR A 264 4.91 4.93 -8.84
CA THR A 264 6.04 4.90 -7.90
C THR A 264 6.32 3.45 -7.53
N LEU A 265 7.58 3.05 -7.54
CA LEU A 265 8.04 1.70 -7.24
C LEU A 265 9.16 1.73 -6.22
N ALA A 266 8.99 1.04 -5.09
CA ALA A 266 10.04 0.77 -4.13
C ALA A 266 10.56 -0.66 -4.32
N ILE A 267 11.90 -0.82 -4.30
CA ILE A 267 12.60 -2.09 -4.49
C ILE A 267 13.60 -2.26 -3.36
N SER A 268 13.50 -3.35 -2.61
CA SER A 268 14.48 -3.71 -1.60
C SER A 268 15.62 -4.55 -2.16
N ALA A 269 16.79 -4.39 -1.56
CA ALA A 269 17.98 -5.18 -1.75
C ALA A 269 18.59 -5.40 -0.34
N ASN A 270 17.98 -6.30 0.43
CA ASN A 270 18.28 -6.44 1.85
C ASN A 270 19.67 -7.01 2.16
N ARG A 271 20.35 -7.59 1.18
CA ARG A 271 21.77 -7.99 1.28
C ARG A 271 22.71 -7.08 0.53
N GLY A 272 22.21 -5.95 0.02
CA GLY A 272 23.05 -5.01 -0.69
C GLY A 272 24.09 -4.37 0.22
N ASP A 273 25.31 -4.21 -0.31
CA ASP A 273 26.37 -3.45 0.33
C ASP A 273 26.04 -1.95 0.22
N GLY A 274 25.24 -1.47 1.17
CA GLY A 274 24.85 -0.06 1.26
C GLY A 274 25.99 0.82 1.75
N ALA A 275 25.69 2.10 1.98
CA ALA A 275 26.68 3.06 2.46
C ALA A 275 27.31 2.69 3.82
N ALA A 276 26.64 1.87 4.62
CA ALA A 276 27.08 1.44 5.94
C ALA A 276 27.90 0.13 5.96
N GLY A 277 28.10 -0.50 4.81
CA GLY A 277 28.97 -1.69 4.69
C GLY A 277 28.25 -2.94 4.17
N VAL A 278 28.93 -4.08 4.35
CA VAL A 278 28.48 -5.39 3.85
C VAL A 278 27.11 -5.75 4.45
N ASP A 279 26.22 -6.25 3.59
CA ASP A 279 24.86 -6.69 3.97
C ASP A 279 24.08 -5.64 4.81
N SER A 280 24.46 -4.35 4.75
CA SER A 280 23.68 -3.31 5.44
C SER A 280 22.25 -3.19 4.89
N GLY A 281 22.05 -3.62 3.66
CA GLY A 281 20.80 -3.50 2.92
C GLY A 281 20.53 -2.08 2.42
N TYR A 282 19.69 -1.97 1.42
CA TYR A 282 19.19 -0.68 0.93
C TYR A 282 17.83 -0.83 0.23
N VAL A 283 17.13 0.30 0.12
CA VAL A 283 15.91 0.43 -0.67
C VAL A 283 16.09 1.52 -1.72
N ARG A 284 15.69 1.25 -2.96
CA ARG A 284 15.65 2.22 -4.05
C ARG A 284 14.22 2.50 -4.43
N ILE A 285 13.93 3.75 -4.66
CA ILE A 285 12.60 4.19 -5.10
C ILE A 285 12.73 4.80 -6.49
N PHE A 286 11.76 4.49 -7.35
CA PHE A 286 11.71 4.96 -8.74
C PHE A 286 10.36 5.57 -9.03
N SER A 287 10.34 6.58 -9.92
CA SER A 287 9.11 7.14 -10.48
C SER A 287 9.08 6.92 -12.00
N TRP A 288 7.92 6.64 -12.53
CA TRP A 288 7.67 6.53 -13.96
C TRP A 288 7.51 7.91 -14.59
N ASN A 289 8.35 8.28 -15.54
CA ASN A 289 8.32 9.59 -16.20
C ASN A 289 7.53 9.62 -17.53
N GLY A 290 6.79 8.54 -17.81
CA GLY A 290 6.08 8.35 -19.08
C GLY A 290 6.84 7.48 -20.10
N SER A 291 8.15 7.25 -19.89
CA SER A 291 8.99 6.47 -20.83
C SER A 291 9.99 5.55 -20.12
N ALA A 292 10.42 5.88 -18.93
CA ALA A 292 11.39 5.10 -18.16
C ALA A 292 11.16 5.25 -16.63
N TRP A 293 11.67 4.28 -15.89
CA TRP A 293 11.79 4.36 -14.44
C TRP A 293 13.02 5.19 -14.09
N VAL A 294 12.81 6.29 -13.38
CA VAL A 294 13.86 7.21 -12.94
C VAL A 294 13.99 7.12 -11.43
N GLN A 295 15.19 6.91 -10.93
CA GLN A 295 15.40 6.81 -9.49
C GLN A 295 15.03 8.11 -8.80
N ARG A 296 14.28 8.00 -7.70
CA ARG A 296 13.71 9.09 -6.91
C ARG A 296 14.53 9.25 -5.63
N GLY A 297 15.50 10.14 -5.67
CA GLY A 297 16.47 10.36 -4.59
C GLY A 297 17.64 9.35 -4.61
N ILE A 298 18.39 9.33 -3.52
CA ILE A 298 19.49 8.38 -3.31
C ILE A 298 18.98 7.07 -2.69
N ASN A 299 19.81 6.04 -2.66
CA ASN A 299 19.52 4.81 -1.92
C ASN A 299 19.30 5.11 -0.42
N ILE A 300 18.27 4.50 0.17
CA ILE A 300 18.07 4.53 1.61
C ILE A 300 18.74 3.26 2.16
N SER A 301 19.91 3.42 2.79
CA SER A 301 20.72 2.31 3.31
C SER A 301 20.42 2.02 4.77
N GLY A 302 20.75 0.80 5.21
CA GLY A 302 20.87 0.45 6.63
C GLY A 302 21.90 1.33 7.34
N GLU A 303 21.93 1.27 8.65
CA GLU A 303 22.78 2.10 9.50
C GLU A 303 24.13 1.45 9.78
N ALA A 304 24.15 0.12 9.82
CA ALA A 304 25.36 -0.65 10.03
C ALA A 304 25.46 -1.86 9.11
N ALA A 305 26.64 -2.45 9.02
CA ALA A 305 26.86 -3.71 8.31
C ALA A 305 26.02 -4.83 8.95
N ASN A 306 25.44 -5.69 8.13
CA ASN A 306 24.56 -6.81 8.50
C ASN A 306 23.20 -6.41 9.10
N ASP A 307 22.73 -5.18 8.95
CA ASP A 307 21.38 -4.76 9.36
C ASP A 307 20.26 -5.39 8.52
N PHE A 308 20.57 -5.78 7.29
CA PHE A 308 19.63 -6.29 6.29
C PHE A 308 18.43 -5.34 6.07
N SER A 309 18.68 -4.04 6.00
CA SER A 309 17.65 -3.02 5.76
C SER A 309 16.92 -3.28 4.45
N GLY A 310 15.57 -3.21 4.47
CA GLY A 310 14.72 -3.63 3.37
C GLY A 310 14.28 -5.11 3.44
N SER A 311 14.46 -5.78 4.58
CA SER A 311 13.90 -7.13 4.82
C SER A 311 12.37 -7.13 4.67
N SER A 312 11.73 -6.03 5.01
CA SER A 312 10.32 -5.75 4.74
C SER A 312 10.17 -4.28 4.33
N ILE A 313 9.30 -3.99 3.38
CA ILE A 313 8.98 -2.61 2.97
C ILE A 313 7.47 -2.43 2.79
N SER A 314 6.99 -1.22 3.06
CA SER A 314 5.61 -0.83 2.79
C SER A 314 5.57 0.61 2.28
N LEU A 315 4.76 0.87 1.27
CA LEU A 315 4.65 2.17 0.59
C LEU A 315 3.21 2.67 0.72
N SER A 316 3.03 3.97 0.98
CA SER A 316 1.70 4.61 0.95
C SER A 316 1.13 4.66 -0.47
N ASP A 317 -0.18 4.82 -0.61
CA ASP A 317 -0.89 4.88 -1.89
C ASP A 317 -0.33 5.94 -2.84
N ASP A 318 -0.01 7.11 -2.31
CA ASP A 318 0.56 8.23 -3.07
C ASP A 318 2.05 8.06 -3.40
N GLY A 319 2.67 6.99 -2.89
CA GLY A 319 4.09 6.70 -3.07
C GLY A 319 5.03 7.70 -2.41
N ASN A 320 4.58 8.46 -1.40
CA ASN A 320 5.37 9.49 -0.73
C ASN A 320 5.83 9.11 0.69
N ILE A 321 5.27 8.07 1.29
CA ILE A 321 5.69 7.57 2.60
C ILE A 321 6.11 6.12 2.46
N LEU A 322 7.30 5.79 2.97
CA LEU A 322 7.91 4.46 2.87
C LEU A 322 8.34 4.00 4.26
N ALA A 323 7.87 2.84 4.70
CA ALA A 323 8.39 2.14 5.86
C ALA A 323 9.37 1.05 5.43
N ILE A 324 10.47 0.93 6.16
CA ILE A 324 11.56 -0.02 5.93
C ILE A 324 11.87 -0.73 7.23
N GLY A 325 11.83 -2.06 7.22
CA GLY A 325 12.26 -2.90 8.33
C GLY A 325 13.68 -3.45 8.12
N SER A 326 14.47 -3.46 9.19
CA SER A 326 15.85 -3.97 9.24
C SER A 326 15.94 -5.04 10.31
N ALA A 327 15.98 -6.30 9.90
CA ALA A 327 15.75 -7.44 10.80
C ALA A 327 16.85 -7.61 11.88
N TYR A 328 18.08 -7.24 11.57
CA TYR A 328 19.24 -7.47 12.40
C TYR A 328 19.89 -6.18 12.93
N ASN A 329 19.16 -5.06 12.88
CA ASN A 329 19.67 -3.82 13.46
C ASN A 329 19.83 -3.96 14.97
N ASP A 330 20.91 -3.37 15.50
CA ASP A 330 21.35 -3.50 16.89
C ASP A 330 20.96 -2.28 17.76
N GLY A 331 20.04 -1.41 17.31
CA GLY A 331 19.71 -0.12 17.95
C GLY A 331 19.32 -0.22 19.42
N ASN A 332 18.60 -1.27 19.82
CA ASN A 332 18.22 -1.54 21.21
C ASN A 332 18.70 -2.92 21.71
N GLY A 333 19.84 -3.35 21.24
CA GLY A 333 20.46 -4.64 21.54
C GLY A 333 20.66 -5.50 20.30
N SER A 334 21.51 -6.55 20.43
CA SER A 334 21.85 -7.41 19.29
C SER A 334 20.60 -7.96 18.62
N ASN A 335 20.47 -7.76 17.30
CA ASN A 335 19.33 -8.21 16.49
C ASN A 335 17.94 -7.76 17.03
N SER A 336 17.88 -6.62 17.73
CA SER A 336 16.57 -6.10 18.16
C SER A 336 15.64 -5.85 16.97
N GLY A 337 16.24 -5.55 15.82
CA GLY A 337 15.54 -5.08 14.64
C GLY A 337 14.96 -3.69 14.84
N HIS A 338 14.60 -3.03 13.76
CA HIS A 338 13.87 -1.77 13.79
C HIS A 338 13.03 -1.54 12.54
N ALA A 339 12.12 -0.57 12.63
CA ALA A 339 11.43 0.03 11.51
C ALA A 339 11.75 1.51 11.41
N ARG A 340 12.04 2.00 10.20
CA ARG A 340 12.21 3.42 9.88
C ARG A 340 11.20 3.85 8.85
N VAL A 341 10.63 5.02 9.03
CA VAL A 341 9.68 5.60 8.08
C VAL A 341 10.30 6.82 7.42
N TYR A 342 10.08 6.96 6.13
CA TYR A 342 10.62 8.07 5.32
C TYR A 342 9.50 8.76 4.57
N ILE A 343 9.67 10.09 4.40
CA ILE A 343 8.77 10.91 3.60
C ILE A 343 9.54 11.59 2.46
N TRP A 344 8.93 11.62 1.29
CA TRP A 344 9.46 12.36 0.14
C TRP A 344 9.08 13.83 0.21
N ASN A 345 10.06 14.74 0.19
CA ASN A 345 9.83 16.19 0.25
C ASN A 345 9.82 16.88 -1.13
N GLY A 346 9.80 16.11 -2.22
CA GLY A 346 9.93 16.62 -3.59
C GLY A 346 11.34 16.49 -4.17
N THR A 347 12.37 16.36 -3.34
CA THR A 347 13.79 16.26 -3.77
C THR A 347 14.57 15.14 -3.10
N SER A 348 14.24 14.79 -1.87
CA SER A 348 14.92 13.76 -1.07
C SER A 348 13.94 12.99 -0.21
N TRP A 349 14.35 11.78 0.17
CA TRP A 349 13.70 11.00 1.21
C TRP A 349 14.28 11.42 2.55
N ASN A 350 13.43 11.91 3.43
CA ASN A 350 13.81 12.32 4.79
C ASN A 350 13.14 11.39 5.78
N GLN A 351 13.86 11.00 6.83
CA GLN A 351 13.26 10.17 7.86
C GLN A 351 12.13 10.91 8.56
N LEU A 352 11.01 10.23 8.76
CA LEU A 352 9.81 10.72 9.40
C LEU A 352 9.71 10.18 10.83
N GLY A 353 10.13 10.99 11.78
CA GLY A 353 10.24 10.59 13.20
C GLY A 353 11.52 9.84 13.51
N ASN A 354 11.59 9.29 14.72
CA ASN A 354 12.71 8.47 15.18
C ASN A 354 12.53 7.02 14.75
N ASP A 355 13.58 6.22 14.92
CA ASP A 355 13.53 4.79 14.75
C ASP A 355 12.51 4.16 15.70
N ILE A 356 11.89 3.10 15.23
CA ILE A 356 10.99 2.26 16.00
C ILE A 356 11.71 0.95 16.24
N ASP A 357 12.50 0.91 17.32
CA ASP A 357 13.34 -0.24 17.67
C ASP A 357 12.52 -1.40 18.25
N GLY A 358 13.04 -2.61 18.11
CA GLY A 358 12.64 -3.74 18.93
C GLY A 358 12.85 -3.42 20.41
N GLU A 359 12.13 -4.07 21.28
CA GLU A 359 12.16 -3.76 22.72
C GLU A 359 13.40 -4.36 23.40
N SER A 360 13.89 -5.47 22.86
CA SER A 360 15.00 -6.23 23.43
C SER A 360 15.85 -6.87 22.35
N ALA A 361 17.05 -7.32 22.75
CA ALA A 361 17.88 -8.14 21.89
C ALA A 361 17.16 -9.39 21.40
N ASP A 362 17.38 -9.73 20.14
CA ASP A 362 16.83 -10.89 19.41
C ASP A 362 15.30 -10.83 19.19
N ASP A 363 14.67 -9.65 19.25
CA ASP A 363 13.23 -9.48 18.95
C ASP A 363 12.94 -9.57 17.44
N TYR A 364 13.90 -9.20 16.61
CA TYR A 364 13.73 -9.15 15.14
C TYR A 364 12.51 -8.33 14.73
N SER A 365 12.43 -7.08 15.19
CA SER A 365 11.31 -6.16 14.90
C SER A 365 11.48 -5.54 13.52
N TYR A 366 10.87 -6.11 12.46
CA TYR A 366 11.12 -5.63 11.10
C TYR A 366 9.97 -5.82 10.09
N PHE A 367 8.96 -6.64 10.37
CA PHE A 367 7.82 -6.74 9.46
C PHE A 367 7.00 -5.47 9.53
N VAL A 368 6.89 -4.75 8.42
CA VAL A 368 6.23 -3.44 8.38
C VAL A 368 5.07 -3.41 7.41
N ASN A 369 3.99 -2.75 7.81
CA ASN A 369 2.87 -2.43 6.93
C ASN A 369 2.28 -1.07 7.31
N LEU A 370 2.18 -0.16 6.32
CA LEU A 370 1.53 1.14 6.44
C LEU A 370 0.05 1.06 6.07
N SER A 371 -0.78 1.89 6.69
CA SER A 371 -2.08 2.27 6.13
C SER A 371 -1.91 3.00 4.79
N LEU A 372 -2.94 3.03 3.96
CA LEU A 372 -2.85 3.63 2.63
C LEU A 372 -2.43 5.11 2.68
N ASP A 373 -2.88 5.85 3.69
CA ASP A 373 -2.51 7.25 3.92
C ASP A 373 -1.10 7.44 4.53
N GLY A 374 -0.40 6.33 4.86
CA GLY A 374 0.93 6.35 5.47
C GLY A 374 0.98 6.87 6.91
N THR A 375 -0.16 7.06 7.58
CA THR A 375 -0.21 7.66 8.94
C THR A 375 -0.34 6.65 10.08
N THR A 376 -0.55 5.38 9.77
CA THR A 376 -0.54 4.27 10.73
C THR A 376 0.45 3.22 10.26
N LEU A 377 1.24 2.68 11.18
CA LEU A 377 2.26 1.67 10.92
C LEU A 377 2.06 0.49 11.86
N ALA A 378 1.98 -0.72 11.32
CA ALA A 378 2.11 -1.96 12.08
C ALA A 378 3.55 -2.48 11.94
N VAL A 379 4.12 -2.93 13.06
CA VAL A 379 5.46 -3.51 13.13
C VAL A 379 5.37 -4.86 13.84
N GLY A 380 5.79 -5.91 13.16
CA GLY A 380 5.84 -7.27 13.68
C GLY A 380 7.25 -7.64 14.16
N ALA A 381 7.33 -8.28 15.30
CA ALA A 381 8.54 -8.77 15.96
C ALA A 381 8.34 -10.24 16.36
N PRO A 382 8.63 -11.20 15.46
CA PRO A 382 8.19 -12.59 15.62
C PRO A 382 8.86 -13.37 16.74
N VAL A 383 9.96 -12.88 17.29
CA VAL A 383 10.70 -13.56 18.37
C VAL A 383 10.65 -12.76 19.68
N ALA A 384 9.97 -11.63 19.67
CA ALA A 384 9.84 -10.77 20.83
C ALA A 384 9.22 -11.50 22.02
N LYS A 385 9.55 -11.05 23.22
CA LYS A 385 9.08 -11.64 24.47
C LYS A 385 7.86 -10.89 24.97
N ASP A 386 6.88 -11.64 25.50
CA ASP A 386 5.77 -11.09 26.24
C ASP A 386 6.20 -10.51 27.61
N GLY A 387 5.30 -9.83 28.31
CA GLY A 387 5.54 -9.28 29.65
C GLY A 387 5.93 -10.31 30.70
N SER A 388 5.85 -11.62 30.41
CA SER A 388 6.27 -12.74 31.26
C SER A 388 7.63 -13.31 30.85
N GLY A 389 8.22 -12.84 29.75
CA GLY A 389 9.51 -13.26 29.23
C GLY A 389 9.45 -14.47 28.29
N ASN A 390 8.26 -14.87 27.82
CA ASN A 390 8.10 -15.93 26.83
C ASN A 390 8.26 -15.38 25.41
N ALA A 391 9.01 -16.04 24.56
CA ALA A 391 9.19 -15.64 23.14
C ALA A 391 7.94 -16.02 22.33
N THR A 392 6.87 -15.24 22.44
CA THR A 392 5.60 -15.46 21.75
C THR A 392 5.54 -14.76 20.39
N GLY A 393 6.41 -13.77 20.21
CA GLY A 393 6.29 -12.77 19.16
C GLY A 393 5.15 -11.78 19.44
N HIS A 394 5.24 -10.58 18.87
CA HIS A 394 4.19 -9.58 18.98
C HIS A 394 4.05 -8.69 17.76
N THR A 395 2.96 -7.93 17.72
CA THR A 395 2.72 -6.84 16.78
C THR A 395 2.46 -5.56 17.54
N ARG A 396 3.13 -4.47 17.18
CA ARG A 396 2.90 -3.12 17.69
C ARG A 396 2.33 -2.23 16.60
N VAL A 397 1.36 -1.41 16.94
CA VAL A 397 0.74 -0.46 16.01
C VAL A 397 1.05 0.97 16.46
N TYR A 398 1.49 1.79 15.52
CA TYR A 398 1.86 3.19 15.75
C TYR A 398 1.02 4.12 14.90
N LYS A 399 0.74 5.32 15.44
CA LYS A 399 0.09 6.41 14.72
C LYS A 399 1.00 7.62 14.69
N TRP A 400 1.14 8.24 13.53
CA TRP A 400 1.81 9.51 13.40
C TRP A 400 0.96 10.64 13.98
N ASP A 401 1.47 11.38 14.98
CA ASP A 401 0.76 12.48 15.65
C ASP A 401 1.04 13.86 15.04
N GLY A 402 1.84 13.91 13.97
CA GLY A 402 2.33 15.14 13.33
C GLY A 402 3.78 15.48 13.72
N SER A 403 4.37 14.80 14.72
CA SER A 403 5.74 15.02 15.20
C SER A 403 6.49 13.74 15.50
N SER A 404 5.80 12.67 15.90
CA SER A 404 6.38 11.40 16.31
C SER A 404 5.44 10.22 16.00
N TRP A 405 6.02 9.02 15.95
CA TRP A 405 5.28 7.77 15.95
C TRP A 405 4.93 7.39 17.38
N VAL A 406 3.64 7.40 17.70
CA VAL A 406 3.14 7.06 19.04
C VAL A 406 2.46 5.70 18.98
N GLN A 407 2.86 4.80 19.88
CA GLN A 407 2.25 3.48 19.95
C GLN A 407 0.76 3.59 20.32
N ARG A 408 -0.05 2.84 19.62
CA ARG A 408 -1.51 2.80 19.74
C ARG A 408 -1.94 1.53 20.45
N GLY A 409 -2.26 1.65 21.71
CA GLY A 409 -2.59 0.52 22.58
C GLY A 409 -1.35 -0.20 23.12
N SER A 410 -1.58 -1.35 23.74
CA SER A 410 -0.53 -2.28 24.19
C SER A 410 -0.10 -3.19 23.04
N ASP A 411 0.95 -3.95 23.27
CA ASP A 411 1.42 -4.98 22.34
C ASP A 411 0.33 -6.03 22.11
N ILE A 412 0.33 -6.56 20.90
CA ILE A 412 -0.52 -7.66 20.48
C ILE A 412 0.34 -8.92 20.50
N ASP A 413 0.41 -9.57 21.66
CA ASP A 413 1.25 -10.75 21.90
C ASP A 413 0.68 -12.02 21.23
N GLY A 414 1.58 -12.97 20.92
CA GLY A 414 1.22 -14.34 20.62
C GLY A 414 0.65 -15.06 21.84
N ASP A 415 -0.02 -16.19 21.63
CA ASP A 415 -0.65 -16.94 22.72
C ASP A 415 0.36 -17.79 23.49
N ASP A 416 1.26 -18.45 22.76
CA ASP A 416 2.19 -19.41 23.31
C ASP A 416 3.64 -19.13 22.87
N SER A 417 4.58 -19.61 23.70
CA SER A 417 6.00 -19.47 23.37
C SER A 417 6.35 -20.23 22.11
N GLY A 418 6.99 -19.55 21.16
CA GLY A 418 7.38 -20.11 19.87
C GLY A 418 6.33 -19.92 18.76
N ASP A 419 5.23 -19.23 19.01
CA ASP A 419 4.19 -18.96 18.01
C ASP A 419 4.70 -18.12 16.83
N ASN A 420 5.70 -17.31 17.08
CA ASN A 420 6.23 -16.32 16.13
C ASN A 420 5.16 -15.33 15.65
N SER A 421 4.30 -14.85 16.58
CA SER A 421 3.29 -13.83 16.27
C SER A 421 3.94 -12.56 15.75
N GLY A 422 3.37 -11.94 14.72
CA GLY A 422 3.98 -10.81 14.03
C GLY A 422 4.93 -11.20 12.89
N TRP A 423 5.02 -12.50 12.52
CA TRP A 423 5.77 -12.94 11.32
C TRP A 423 5.30 -12.22 10.05
N GLN A 424 4.03 -11.88 9.96
CA GLN A 424 3.48 -11.00 8.94
C GLN A 424 2.38 -10.15 9.57
N VAL A 425 2.32 -8.88 9.17
CA VAL A 425 1.33 -7.91 9.62
C VAL A 425 0.68 -7.23 8.43
N SER A 426 -0.60 -6.90 8.56
CA SER A 426 -1.33 -6.14 7.55
C SER A 426 -2.32 -5.19 8.22
N LEU A 427 -2.41 -3.97 7.70
CA LEU A 427 -3.39 -2.96 8.07
C LEU A 427 -4.44 -2.83 6.97
N ASN A 428 -5.64 -2.48 7.35
CA ASN A 428 -6.62 -1.97 6.40
C ASN A 428 -6.31 -0.51 5.98
N ASP A 429 -7.05 0.00 5.04
CA ASP A 429 -6.84 1.29 4.38
C ASP A 429 -6.62 2.46 5.36
N ASP A 430 -7.44 2.55 6.41
CA ASP A 430 -7.42 3.64 7.39
C ASP A 430 -6.60 3.32 8.66
N GLY A 431 -5.97 2.16 8.73
CA GLY A 431 -5.17 1.73 9.88
C GLY A 431 -5.96 1.46 11.16
N THR A 432 -7.26 1.17 11.04
CA THR A 432 -8.11 0.83 12.19
C THR A 432 -8.24 -0.68 12.45
N VAL A 433 -7.84 -1.49 11.48
CA VAL A 433 -7.83 -2.96 11.61
C VAL A 433 -6.43 -3.47 11.31
N VAL A 434 -5.90 -4.34 12.17
CA VAL A 434 -4.61 -4.99 11.98
C VAL A 434 -4.76 -6.50 12.04
N THR A 435 -4.04 -7.19 11.17
CA THR A 435 -3.89 -8.64 11.22
C THR A 435 -2.47 -8.98 11.68
N ALA A 436 -2.35 -9.90 12.63
CA ALA A 436 -1.10 -10.50 13.08
C ALA A 436 -1.10 -12.00 12.77
N VAL A 437 -0.04 -12.50 12.14
CA VAL A 437 0.11 -13.91 11.75
C VAL A 437 1.13 -14.59 12.65
N ALA A 438 0.79 -15.78 13.14
CA ALA A 438 1.61 -16.64 13.99
C ALA A 438 1.76 -18.03 13.33
N PRO A 439 2.77 -18.24 12.45
CA PRO A 439 2.86 -19.46 11.64
C PRO A 439 3.24 -20.70 12.42
N SER A 440 3.83 -20.55 13.59
CA SER A 440 4.34 -21.65 14.41
C SER A 440 3.38 -22.07 15.53
N HIS A 441 2.22 -21.42 15.67
CA HIS A 441 1.22 -21.73 16.68
C HIS A 441 0.77 -23.20 16.60
N ASP A 442 0.52 -23.85 17.76
CA ASP A 442 0.07 -25.25 17.88
C ASP A 442 0.90 -26.25 17.03
N ASN A 443 2.21 -26.30 17.26
CA ASN A 443 3.12 -27.18 16.50
C ASN A 443 3.10 -26.92 14.98
N SER A 444 3.09 -25.66 14.59
CA SER A 444 3.09 -25.18 13.20
C SER A 444 1.78 -25.43 12.43
N ILE A 445 0.66 -25.55 13.12
CA ILE A 445 -0.67 -25.41 12.51
C ILE A 445 -0.84 -23.96 12.03
N GLY A 446 -0.34 -23.00 12.82
CA GLY A 446 -0.41 -21.58 12.54
C GLY A 446 -1.80 -20.96 12.73
N HIS A 447 -1.84 -19.68 12.98
CA HIS A 447 -3.07 -18.90 12.94
C HIS A 447 -2.84 -17.46 12.49
N ALA A 448 -3.94 -16.77 12.16
CA ALA A 448 -3.98 -15.33 11.97
C ALA A 448 -5.07 -14.72 12.87
N LYS A 449 -4.75 -13.64 13.55
CA LYS A 449 -5.70 -12.89 14.38
C LYS A 449 -5.96 -11.52 13.78
N VAL A 450 -7.18 -11.05 13.90
CA VAL A 450 -7.60 -9.73 13.40
C VAL A 450 -8.05 -8.89 14.59
N TYR A 451 -7.50 -7.70 14.71
CA TYR A 451 -7.81 -6.76 15.79
C TYR A 451 -8.34 -5.46 15.19
N LYS A 452 -9.31 -4.86 15.87
CA LYS A 452 -9.89 -3.58 15.49
C LYS A 452 -9.64 -2.56 16.61
N TRP A 453 -9.20 -1.38 16.20
CA TRP A 453 -9.11 -0.23 17.10
C TRP A 453 -10.51 0.37 17.34
N ASN A 454 -10.89 0.54 18.61
CA ASN A 454 -12.19 1.08 19.04
C ASN A 454 -12.07 2.53 19.52
#